data_3dce8ee4232e939e3cc2506d55540dd5
#
_entry.id   3dce8ee4232e939e3cc2506d55540dd5
#
_cell.length_a   1.000
_cell.length_b   1.000
_cell.length_c   1.000
_cell.angle_alpha   90.00
_cell.angle_beta   90.00
_cell.angle_gamma   90.00
#
_symmetry.space_group_name_H-M   'P 1'
#
loop_
_entity.id
_entity.type
_entity.pdbx_description
1 polymer ?
#
loop_
_entity_poly.entity_id
_entity_poly.type
_entity_poly.pdbx_seq_one_letter_code
_entity_poly.pdbx_strand_id
1 'polypeptide(L)'
;MKYMTAKYFFYSGLLMLLSAAGNASASVRDTISLDRGWQFHRGDVSDVNMLKNLQANDEVVNLPHDFLIGQDWVAPDASERPDNSDAGSNVRSRLSSRGFKEMGIGWYRYELTPKAEWKGKRILLDFQGIMLVGDVYLNGKRIGGTDYGYLGFDVDVSKLLKFGEVNEIAVKADTRNPNNSRWFTGAGLYRDVNLIVTDKDLFFPRHPLFIRTVNNQEVKIRANIFNQQKKVKAPGTFIPVEVRILDAEGHVVAQQKTDVDFNAKWRDREYELPALKIENAKLWSCDTPYLYTAEVTLYDNEGKVADQIREPFGVRTIEMNPQHGLLVNGKKVLLQGFANHHTLGALGAAAYPRAIEKRLKMMKEFGFNHVRTSHNPYSEDFLRLCDRLGILVVDELYDKWLAQYAGGRVDWESLWQKDIPEWVKRDRNHPSVVLWSLGNELQQYSNLPFNDWGVTAYELQKQLLHRYDDTRLTTVAMHPRYRNLDTDSIPADLAVATEVNSYN
;
A
#
# COMPACT_ATOMS: atom_id res chain seq x y z
N MET A 1 -41.69 -20.55 -35.52
CA MET A 1 -41.88 -19.51 -34.53
C MET A 1 -42.61 -20.11 -33.33
N LYS A 2 -41.90 -20.48 -32.27
CA LYS A 2 -42.49 -20.87 -30.99
C LYS A 2 -41.67 -20.17 -29.92
N TYR A 3 -42.30 -19.25 -29.21
CA TYR A 3 -41.74 -18.56 -28.07
C TYR A 3 -41.69 -19.53 -26.85
N MET A 4 -40.50 -19.75 -26.28
CA MET A 4 -40.34 -20.39 -24.99
C MET A 4 -40.20 -19.32 -23.92
N THR A 5 -41.20 -19.18 -23.08
CA THR A 5 -41.22 -18.36 -21.87
C THR A 5 -40.51 -19.09 -20.76
N ALA A 6 -39.37 -18.55 -20.29
CA ALA A 6 -38.68 -19.02 -19.10
C ALA A 6 -39.33 -18.41 -17.84
N LYS A 7 -39.88 -19.27 -16.98
CA LYS A 7 -40.36 -18.91 -15.65
C LYS A 7 -39.19 -18.82 -14.68
N TYR A 8 -38.98 -17.62 -14.13
CA TYR A 8 -38.07 -17.46 -13.02
C TYR A 8 -38.76 -17.87 -11.72
N PHE A 9 -38.22 -18.87 -11.04
CA PHE A 9 -38.58 -19.22 -9.67
C PHE A 9 -37.73 -18.35 -8.72
N PHE A 10 -38.39 -17.48 -7.97
CA PHE A 10 -37.82 -16.82 -6.81
C PHE A 10 -37.81 -17.79 -5.63
N TYR A 11 -36.65 -18.23 -5.21
CA TYR A 11 -36.46 -18.85 -3.88
C TYR A 11 -36.15 -17.73 -2.88
N SER A 12 -37.12 -17.34 -2.09
CA SER A 12 -36.94 -16.53 -0.87
C SER A 12 -36.43 -17.45 0.25
N GLY A 13 -35.10 -17.58 0.35
CA GLY A 13 -34.46 -18.20 1.50
C GLY A 13 -34.49 -17.24 2.70
N LEU A 14 -35.33 -17.54 3.66
CA LEU A 14 -35.36 -16.90 4.98
C LEU A 14 -34.11 -17.32 5.76
N LEU A 15 -33.07 -16.45 5.80
CA LEU A 15 -31.90 -16.65 6.65
C LEU A 15 -32.34 -16.35 8.10
N MET A 16 -32.56 -17.40 8.90
CA MET A 16 -32.58 -17.29 10.36
C MET A 16 -31.18 -16.93 10.85
N LEU A 17 -30.99 -15.67 11.24
CA LEU A 17 -29.87 -15.25 12.07
C LEU A 17 -30.04 -15.84 13.46
N LEU A 18 -29.39 -16.98 13.73
CA LEU A 18 -29.11 -17.42 15.08
C LEU A 18 -28.12 -16.41 15.70
N SER A 19 -28.63 -15.50 16.50
CA SER A 19 -27.82 -14.68 17.40
C SER A 19 -27.23 -15.58 18.48
N ALA A 20 -26.03 -16.10 18.23
CA ALA A 20 -25.17 -16.50 19.33
C ALA A 20 -24.77 -15.23 20.08
N ALA A 21 -25.41 -14.99 21.22
CA ALA A 21 -24.96 -14.01 22.20
C ALA A 21 -23.64 -14.54 22.82
N GLY A 22 -22.56 -14.53 22.05
CA GLY A 22 -21.22 -14.54 22.57
C GLY A 22 -20.97 -13.17 23.15
N ASN A 23 -20.49 -13.08 24.40
CA ASN A 23 -19.98 -11.88 25.00
C ASN A 23 -19.01 -11.21 23.99
N ALA A 24 -19.44 -10.13 23.37
CA ALA A 24 -18.57 -9.30 22.57
C ALA A 24 -17.55 -8.70 23.54
N SER A 25 -16.43 -9.38 23.72
CA SER A 25 -15.23 -8.75 24.26
C SER A 25 -15.00 -7.52 23.41
N ALA A 26 -14.96 -6.35 24.03
CA ALA A 26 -14.65 -5.11 23.32
C ALA A 26 -13.39 -5.36 22.48
N SER A 27 -13.48 -5.12 21.18
CA SER A 27 -12.36 -5.28 20.25
C SER A 27 -11.17 -4.49 20.77
N VAL A 28 -10.04 -5.16 20.94
CA VAL A 28 -8.84 -4.55 21.52
C VAL A 28 -8.23 -3.56 20.55
N ARG A 29 -8.30 -3.87 19.27
CA ARG A 29 -8.00 -2.98 18.14
C ARG A 29 -9.26 -2.76 17.33
N ASP A 30 -9.72 -1.53 17.25
CA ASP A 30 -10.81 -1.14 16.36
C ASP A 30 -10.25 -0.44 15.13
N THR A 31 -10.63 -0.90 13.95
CA THR A 31 -10.38 -0.21 12.68
C THR A 31 -11.73 0.24 12.12
N ILE A 32 -11.91 1.53 12.04
CA ILE A 32 -13.18 2.16 11.68
C ILE A 32 -12.97 2.91 10.37
N SER A 33 -13.70 2.53 9.31
CA SER A 33 -13.68 3.27 8.05
C SER A 33 -14.25 4.66 8.22
N LEU A 34 -13.54 5.65 7.69
CA LEU A 34 -14.01 7.05 7.57
C LEU A 34 -14.36 7.40 6.13
N ASP A 35 -14.63 6.44 5.24
CA ASP A 35 -14.75 6.65 3.80
C ASP A 35 -16.06 7.33 3.38
N ARG A 36 -16.98 7.62 4.30
CA ARG A 36 -18.29 8.17 3.96
C ARG A 36 -18.52 9.56 4.54
N GLY A 37 -19.12 10.43 3.72
CA GLY A 37 -19.62 11.71 4.20
C GLY A 37 -18.58 12.82 4.30
N TRP A 38 -17.54 12.79 3.51
CA TRP A 38 -16.61 13.89 3.39
C TRP A 38 -17.22 15.06 2.63
N GLN A 39 -17.03 16.26 3.12
CA GLN A 39 -17.33 17.48 2.40
C GLN A 39 -16.11 17.84 1.55
N PHE A 40 -16.30 18.01 0.25
CA PHE A 40 -15.24 18.28 -0.70
C PHE A 40 -15.38 19.69 -1.28
N HIS A 41 -14.27 20.43 -1.29
CA HIS A 41 -14.16 21.75 -1.90
C HIS A 41 -13.02 21.75 -2.94
N ARG A 42 -13.35 22.18 -4.15
CA ARG A 42 -12.35 22.36 -5.23
C ARG A 42 -11.78 23.76 -5.18
N GLY A 43 -10.47 23.90 -5.10
CA GLY A 43 -9.73 25.14 -5.06
C GLY A 43 -8.83 25.27 -3.84
N ASP A 44 -8.01 26.29 -3.79
CA ASP A 44 -7.18 26.58 -2.62
C ASP A 44 -7.88 27.58 -1.69
N VAL A 45 -7.61 27.46 -0.41
CA VAL A 45 -8.02 28.42 0.60
C VAL A 45 -6.78 28.99 1.29
N SER A 46 -6.80 30.27 1.60
CA SER A 46 -5.68 30.94 2.27
C SER A 46 -5.47 30.49 3.72
N ASP A 47 -6.57 30.06 4.37
CA ASP A 47 -6.59 29.51 5.73
C ASP A 47 -7.58 28.35 5.80
N VAL A 48 -7.14 27.24 6.38
CA VAL A 48 -7.96 26.03 6.57
C VAL A 48 -9.26 26.32 7.35
N ASN A 49 -9.25 27.30 8.25
CA ASN A 49 -10.44 27.69 9.01
C ASN A 49 -11.53 28.33 8.13
N MET A 50 -11.19 28.82 6.94
CA MET A 50 -12.15 29.35 5.99
C MET A 50 -13.04 28.27 5.36
N LEU A 51 -12.59 27.00 5.38
CA LEU A 51 -13.39 25.89 4.84
C LEU A 51 -14.78 25.80 5.45
N LYS A 52 -14.93 26.17 6.72
CA LYS A 52 -16.23 26.20 7.42
C LYS A 52 -17.24 27.16 6.76
N ASN A 53 -16.74 28.20 6.11
CA ASN A 53 -17.57 29.26 5.48
C ASN A 53 -17.92 28.93 4.02
N LEU A 54 -17.29 27.88 3.44
CA LEU A 54 -17.46 27.50 2.03
C LEU A 54 -18.57 26.46 1.81
N GLN A 55 -19.29 26.04 2.84
CA GLN A 55 -20.27 24.95 2.83
C GLN A 55 -21.36 25.04 1.75
N ALA A 56 -21.64 26.22 1.24
CA ALA A 56 -22.68 26.41 0.21
C ALA A 56 -22.31 25.81 -1.16
N ASN A 57 -21.03 25.52 -1.41
CA ASN A 57 -20.52 25.01 -2.69
C ASN A 57 -19.81 23.65 -2.54
N ASP A 58 -19.87 23.04 -1.35
CA ASP A 58 -19.17 21.79 -1.10
C ASP A 58 -20.04 20.61 -1.53
N GLU A 59 -19.40 19.64 -2.18
CA GLU A 59 -20.03 18.35 -2.49
C GLU A 59 -19.81 17.37 -1.34
N VAL A 60 -20.80 16.51 -1.07
CA VAL A 60 -20.63 15.36 -0.18
C VAL A 60 -20.13 14.19 -1.00
N VAL A 61 -18.94 13.72 -0.68
CA VAL A 61 -18.28 12.62 -1.39
C VAL A 61 -17.98 11.45 -0.46
N ASN A 62 -17.86 10.26 -1.06
CA ASN A 62 -17.36 9.07 -0.39
C ASN A 62 -16.01 8.68 -0.99
N LEU A 63 -15.15 8.09 -0.18
CA LEU A 63 -13.86 7.56 -0.62
C LEU A 63 -14.00 6.13 -1.15
N PRO A 64 -13.11 5.73 -2.05
CA PRO A 64 -12.05 6.54 -2.68
C PRO A 64 -12.61 7.57 -3.65
N HIS A 65 -11.99 8.75 -3.74
CA HIS A 65 -12.46 9.85 -4.58
C HIS A 65 -11.32 10.47 -5.39
N ASP A 66 -11.52 10.56 -6.71
CA ASP A 66 -10.65 11.27 -7.64
C ASP A 66 -11.38 12.50 -8.19
N PHE A 67 -11.02 13.68 -7.72
CA PHE A 67 -11.72 14.90 -8.08
C PHE A 67 -11.46 15.40 -9.51
N LEU A 68 -10.55 14.77 -10.26
CA LEU A 68 -10.35 15.09 -11.67
C LEU A 68 -11.44 14.46 -12.55
N ILE A 69 -12.08 13.39 -12.09
CA ILE A 69 -13.22 12.80 -12.79
C ILE A 69 -14.40 13.74 -12.65
N GLY A 70 -15.09 14.05 -13.66
CA GLY A 70 -16.19 15.04 -13.64
C GLY A 70 -15.74 16.48 -13.92
N GLN A 71 -14.44 16.77 -13.94
CA GLN A 71 -13.96 18.08 -14.39
C GLN A 71 -14.07 18.20 -15.91
N ASP A 72 -14.19 19.43 -16.42
CA ASP A 72 -14.12 19.70 -17.84
C ASP A 72 -12.75 19.38 -18.43
N TRP A 73 -12.72 19.18 -19.74
CA TRP A 73 -11.49 18.99 -20.49
C TRP A 73 -10.84 20.34 -20.75
N VAL A 74 -9.53 20.39 -20.56
CA VAL A 74 -8.72 21.59 -20.87
C VAL A 74 -8.13 21.43 -22.26
N ALA A 75 -8.42 22.40 -23.14
CA ALA A 75 -7.79 22.45 -24.45
C ALA A 75 -6.30 22.82 -24.29
N PRO A 76 -5.38 22.15 -25.02
CA PRO A 76 -3.99 22.56 -25.02
C PRO A 76 -3.87 23.98 -25.58
N ASP A 77 -3.16 24.85 -24.88
CA ASP A 77 -2.80 26.17 -25.37
C ASP A 77 -1.94 26.03 -26.65
N ALA A 78 -1.99 27.03 -27.53
CA ALA A 78 -1.17 27.08 -28.72
C ALA A 78 0.34 27.06 -28.41
N SER A 79 0.74 27.61 -27.26
CA SER A 79 2.11 27.54 -26.73
C SER A 79 2.50 26.14 -26.21
N GLU A 80 1.53 25.28 -25.93
CA GLU A 80 1.72 23.89 -25.49
C GLU A 80 1.67 22.91 -26.67
N ARG A 81 1.40 23.38 -27.88
CA ARG A 81 1.51 22.56 -29.10
C ARG A 81 2.99 22.27 -29.35
N PRO A 82 3.34 21.03 -29.71
CA PRO A 82 4.72 20.74 -30.01
C PRO A 82 5.10 21.54 -31.27
N ASP A 83 6.05 22.43 -31.07
CA ASP A 83 7.04 22.56 -32.13
C ASP A 83 7.89 21.27 -32.04
N ASN A 84 8.57 20.90 -33.10
CA ASN A 84 9.43 19.72 -33.13
C ASN A 84 10.68 19.87 -32.23
N SER A 85 10.64 20.73 -31.21
CA SER A 85 11.71 20.91 -30.23
C SER A 85 11.51 19.97 -29.05
N ASP A 86 12.59 19.45 -28.46
CA ASP A 86 12.56 18.56 -27.29
C ASP A 86 11.82 19.19 -26.08
N ALA A 87 11.86 20.53 -25.98
CA ALA A 87 11.14 21.27 -24.93
C ALA A 87 9.62 21.24 -25.12
N GLY A 88 9.13 21.35 -26.37
CA GLY A 88 7.71 21.27 -26.71
C GLY A 88 7.13 19.87 -26.49
N SER A 89 7.93 18.82 -26.69
CA SER A 89 7.51 17.45 -26.45
C SER A 89 7.21 17.18 -24.97
N ASN A 90 7.95 17.80 -24.06
CA ASN A 90 7.74 17.64 -22.60
C ASN A 90 6.43 18.29 -22.10
N VAL A 91 6.06 19.46 -22.63
CA VAL A 91 4.82 20.14 -22.22
C VAL A 91 3.60 19.41 -22.74
N ARG A 92 3.62 18.97 -24.00
CA ARG A 92 2.54 18.15 -24.58
C ARG A 92 2.38 16.82 -23.83
N SER A 93 3.48 16.15 -23.53
CA SER A 93 3.49 14.92 -22.76
C SER A 93 2.82 15.09 -21.39
N ARG A 94 3.03 16.21 -20.72
CA ARG A 94 2.43 16.49 -19.40
C ARG A 94 0.91 16.63 -19.47
N LEU A 95 0.39 17.44 -20.39
CA LEU A 95 -1.06 17.65 -20.50
C LEU A 95 -1.79 16.37 -20.94
N SER A 96 -1.26 15.68 -21.95
CA SER A 96 -1.84 14.44 -22.41
C SER A 96 -1.79 13.32 -21.36
N SER A 97 -0.69 13.20 -20.60
CA SER A 97 -0.57 12.23 -19.51
C SER A 97 -1.54 12.49 -18.37
N ARG A 98 -1.98 13.74 -18.17
CA ARG A 98 -3.02 14.12 -17.20
C ARG A 98 -4.45 13.94 -17.74
N GLY A 99 -4.61 13.35 -18.94
CA GLY A 99 -5.91 13.17 -19.59
C GLY A 99 -6.59 14.48 -19.94
N PHE A 100 -5.82 15.54 -20.23
CA PHE A 100 -6.31 16.90 -20.49
C PHE A 100 -7.21 17.46 -19.39
N LYS A 101 -6.94 17.10 -18.13
CA LYS A 101 -7.62 17.62 -16.94
C LYS A 101 -6.77 18.65 -16.24
N GLU A 102 -7.42 19.67 -15.68
CA GLU A 102 -6.73 20.68 -14.90
C GLU A 102 -6.33 20.15 -13.52
N MET A 103 -5.04 20.09 -13.27
CA MET A 103 -4.51 19.79 -11.95
C MET A 103 -4.83 20.92 -10.97
N GLY A 104 -4.77 20.65 -9.68
CA GLY A 104 -5.08 21.69 -8.69
C GLY A 104 -5.13 21.15 -7.27
N ILE A 105 -5.87 21.87 -6.44
CA ILE A 105 -6.06 21.58 -5.03
C ILE A 105 -7.49 21.16 -4.80
N GLY A 106 -7.64 20.11 -3.98
CA GLY A 106 -8.90 19.73 -3.38
C GLY A 106 -8.77 19.67 -1.87
N TRP A 107 -9.78 20.16 -1.17
CA TRP A 107 -9.90 20.06 0.26
C TRP A 107 -11.02 19.12 0.64
N TYR A 108 -10.75 18.28 1.63
CA TYR A 108 -11.72 17.37 2.22
C TYR A 108 -11.89 17.71 3.68
N ARG A 109 -13.13 17.68 4.17
CA ARG A 109 -13.48 17.95 5.57
C ARG A 109 -14.36 16.85 6.12
N TYR A 110 -14.02 16.37 7.32
CA TYR A 110 -14.77 15.35 8.04
C TYR A 110 -14.97 15.74 9.50
N GLU A 111 -16.16 15.56 10.02
CA GLU A 111 -16.50 15.85 11.40
C GLU A 111 -16.47 14.56 12.23
N LEU A 112 -15.58 14.50 13.23
CA LEU A 112 -15.38 13.36 14.10
C LEU A 112 -15.78 13.72 15.54
N THR A 113 -16.75 12.97 16.11
CA THR A 113 -17.00 12.98 17.55
C THR A 113 -16.41 11.72 18.17
N PRO A 114 -15.31 11.83 18.95
CA PRO A 114 -14.68 10.65 19.54
C PRO A 114 -15.60 10.01 20.59
N LYS A 115 -15.68 8.68 20.57
CA LYS A 115 -16.42 7.94 21.59
C LYS A 115 -15.74 8.07 22.96
N ALA A 116 -16.55 8.13 24.02
CA ALA A 116 -16.01 8.30 25.38
C ALA A 116 -15.06 7.16 25.81
N GLU A 117 -15.31 5.93 25.35
CA GLU A 117 -14.48 4.75 25.60
C GLU A 117 -13.08 4.79 24.96
N TRP A 118 -12.86 5.69 24.01
CA TRP A 118 -11.54 5.88 23.39
C TRP A 118 -10.61 6.76 24.23
N LYS A 119 -11.15 7.42 25.26
CA LYS A 119 -10.35 8.29 26.13
C LYS A 119 -9.26 7.50 26.82
N GLY A 120 -8.00 7.93 26.64
CA GLY A 120 -6.82 7.25 27.19
C GLY A 120 -6.29 6.11 26.32
N LYS A 121 -6.90 5.81 25.18
CA LYS A 121 -6.36 4.90 24.17
C LYS A 121 -5.45 5.63 23.17
N ARG A 122 -4.74 4.88 22.34
CA ARG A 122 -4.04 5.40 21.16
C ARG A 122 -5.02 5.46 20.00
N ILE A 123 -5.05 6.59 19.32
CA ILE A 123 -5.97 6.84 18.21
C ILE A 123 -5.17 7.37 17.03
N LEU A 124 -5.24 6.68 15.91
CA LEU A 124 -4.55 7.02 14.68
C LEU A 124 -5.54 7.34 13.57
N LEU A 125 -5.23 8.35 12.78
CA LEU A 125 -5.78 8.51 11.44
C LEU A 125 -4.84 7.81 10.46
N ASP A 126 -5.32 6.77 9.78
CA ASP A 126 -4.58 5.99 8.79
C ASP A 126 -5.07 6.38 7.39
N PHE A 127 -4.19 6.97 6.59
CA PHE A 127 -4.43 7.34 5.21
C PHE A 127 -3.70 6.36 4.29
N GLN A 128 -4.41 5.67 3.43
CA GLN A 128 -3.80 4.72 2.49
C GLN A 128 -3.20 5.38 1.24
N GLY A 129 -3.50 6.66 1.01
CA GLY A 129 -2.90 7.47 -0.03
C GLY A 129 -3.63 8.78 -0.30
N ILE A 130 -2.89 9.84 -0.56
CA ILE A 130 -3.39 11.15 -0.94
C ILE A 130 -2.66 11.60 -2.21
N MET A 131 -3.36 11.76 -3.30
CA MET A 131 -2.75 12.10 -4.58
C MET A 131 -2.75 13.61 -4.81
N LEU A 132 -1.63 14.20 -5.06
CA LEU A 132 -0.24 13.69 -5.18
C LEU A 132 0.54 13.91 -3.88
N VAL A 133 0.34 15.05 -3.24
CA VAL A 133 0.89 15.52 -1.97
C VAL A 133 -0.27 15.85 -1.05
N GLY A 134 -0.16 15.49 0.23
CA GLY A 134 -1.24 15.70 1.19
C GLY A 134 -0.77 16.40 2.46
N ASP A 135 -1.60 17.31 2.95
CA ASP A 135 -1.47 17.89 4.30
C ASP A 135 -2.74 17.61 5.11
N VAL A 136 -2.56 17.11 6.33
CA VAL A 136 -3.65 16.77 7.25
C VAL A 136 -3.70 17.76 8.40
N TYR A 137 -4.90 18.22 8.69
CA TYR A 137 -5.18 19.19 9.76
C TYR A 137 -6.23 18.62 10.72
N LEU A 138 -6.09 18.94 11.99
CA LEU A 138 -7.09 18.68 13.02
C LEU A 138 -7.41 19.98 13.76
N ASN A 139 -8.68 20.35 13.77
CA ASN A 139 -9.17 21.59 14.41
C ASN A 139 -8.38 22.85 13.95
N GLY A 140 -8.08 22.93 12.64
CA GLY A 140 -7.37 24.04 12.03
C GLY A 140 -5.85 23.99 12.15
N LYS A 141 -5.27 23.02 12.84
CA LYS A 141 -3.82 22.86 13.00
C LYS A 141 -3.28 21.73 12.13
N ARG A 142 -2.22 21.97 11.35
CA ARG A 142 -1.52 20.93 10.60
C ARG A 142 -0.90 19.90 11.55
N ILE A 143 -1.18 18.63 11.33
CA ILE A 143 -0.76 17.51 12.20
C ILE A 143 0.08 16.46 11.46
N GLY A 144 0.07 16.45 10.13
CA GLY A 144 0.82 15.47 9.33
C GLY A 144 0.61 15.66 7.85
N GLY A 145 1.02 14.66 7.06
CA GLY A 145 0.86 14.65 5.61
C GLY A 145 1.80 13.69 4.92
N THR A 146 1.73 13.67 3.58
CA THR A 146 2.61 12.87 2.74
C THR A 146 3.24 13.72 1.65
N ASP A 147 4.48 13.40 1.31
CA ASP A 147 5.22 13.99 0.19
C ASP A 147 5.26 13.06 -1.03
N TYR A 148 4.80 11.81 -0.89
CA TYR A 148 4.68 10.81 -1.95
C TYR A 148 3.33 10.08 -1.84
N GLY A 149 2.40 10.41 -2.72
CA GLY A 149 0.99 10.04 -2.58
C GLY A 149 0.67 8.56 -2.79
N TYR A 150 1.61 7.74 -3.23
CA TYR A 150 1.40 6.32 -3.50
C TYR A 150 1.61 5.40 -2.29
N LEU A 151 2.16 5.94 -1.19
CA LEU A 151 2.28 5.24 0.08
C LEU A 151 1.36 5.83 1.12
N GLY A 152 0.84 4.97 1.99
CA GLY A 152 0.03 5.39 3.12
C GLY A 152 0.90 5.86 4.29
N PHE A 153 0.25 6.50 5.25
CA PHE A 153 0.86 6.96 6.49
C PHE A 153 -0.21 7.05 7.58
N ASP A 154 0.22 7.06 8.83
CA ASP A 154 -0.65 7.30 9.98
C ASP A 154 -0.25 8.58 10.74
N VAL A 155 -1.24 9.17 11.42
CA VAL A 155 -1.06 10.34 12.29
C VAL A 155 -1.68 10.04 13.63
N ASP A 156 -0.87 10.14 14.70
CA ASP A 156 -1.35 9.96 16.07
C ASP A 156 -2.10 11.22 16.55
N VAL A 157 -3.41 11.07 16.75
CA VAL A 157 -4.31 12.13 17.20
C VAL A 157 -4.76 11.97 18.65
N SER A 158 -4.24 10.97 19.37
CA SER A 158 -4.67 10.60 20.72
C SER A 158 -4.72 11.77 21.71
N LYS A 159 -3.72 12.66 21.63
CA LYS A 159 -3.57 13.82 22.52
C LYS A 159 -4.19 15.11 21.96
N LEU A 160 -4.65 15.06 20.72
CA LEU A 160 -5.14 16.24 19.99
C LEU A 160 -6.67 16.29 19.93
N LEU A 161 -7.32 15.14 20.08
CA LEU A 161 -8.77 15.03 20.05
C LEU A 161 -9.42 15.64 21.30
N LYS A 162 -10.46 16.41 21.09
CA LYS A 162 -11.34 16.95 22.13
C LYS A 162 -12.51 15.99 22.32
N PHE A 163 -12.55 15.33 23.48
CA PHE A 163 -13.61 14.40 23.83
C PHE A 163 -14.88 15.14 24.27
N GLY A 164 -16.03 14.69 23.76
CA GLY A 164 -17.31 15.34 24.01
C GLY A 164 -17.63 16.52 23.09
N GLU A 165 -16.72 16.82 22.15
CA GLU A 165 -16.87 17.86 21.15
C GLU A 165 -16.71 17.27 19.73
N VAL A 166 -17.22 17.97 18.74
CA VAL A 166 -16.94 17.70 17.33
C VAL A 166 -15.52 18.17 17.02
N ASN A 167 -14.71 17.27 16.44
CA ASN A 167 -13.39 17.59 15.91
C ASN A 167 -13.47 17.62 14.39
N GLU A 168 -12.85 18.62 13.79
CA GLU A 168 -12.77 18.75 12.35
C GLU A 168 -11.43 18.21 11.84
N ILE A 169 -11.50 17.21 10.97
CA ILE A 169 -10.39 16.73 10.19
C ILE A 169 -10.46 17.41 8.83
N ALA A 170 -9.42 18.12 8.41
CA ALA A 170 -9.31 18.67 7.07
C ALA A 170 -8.07 18.11 6.37
N VAL A 171 -8.21 17.80 5.07
CA VAL A 171 -7.15 17.25 4.24
C VAL A 171 -7.02 18.07 2.98
N LYS A 172 -5.82 18.60 2.73
CA LYS A 172 -5.44 19.23 1.48
C LYS A 172 -4.78 18.19 0.58
N ALA A 173 -5.31 18.00 -0.63
CA ALA A 173 -4.67 17.22 -1.69
C ALA A 173 -4.21 18.18 -2.79
N ASP A 174 -2.91 18.20 -3.09
CA ASP A 174 -2.31 19.10 -4.07
C ASP A 174 -1.64 18.32 -5.20
N THR A 175 -2.10 18.53 -6.43
CA THR A 175 -1.59 17.86 -7.63
C THR A 175 -0.90 18.80 -8.60
N ARG A 176 -0.60 20.03 -8.21
CA ARG A 176 -0.04 21.06 -9.08
C ARG A 176 1.45 20.87 -9.41
N ASN A 177 2.14 19.90 -8.80
CA ASN A 177 3.55 19.67 -9.06
C ASN A 177 3.83 19.51 -10.56
N PRO A 178 4.66 20.33 -11.19
CA PRO A 178 4.97 20.27 -12.61
C PRO A 178 5.71 18.98 -13.02
N ASN A 179 6.43 18.35 -12.10
CA ASN A 179 7.13 17.09 -12.31
C ASN A 179 6.21 15.87 -12.07
N ASN A 180 4.91 16.07 -12.17
CA ASN A 180 3.95 14.98 -12.14
C ASN A 180 4.23 14.01 -13.30
N SER A 181 3.73 12.81 -13.14
CA SER A 181 3.95 11.62 -13.92
C SER A 181 3.69 11.74 -15.44
N ARG A 182 4.16 10.75 -16.16
CA ARG A 182 3.88 10.53 -17.59
C ARG A 182 2.56 9.80 -17.86
N TRP A 183 1.77 9.54 -16.82
CA TRP A 183 0.45 8.89 -16.88
C TRP A 183 -0.57 9.67 -16.05
N PHE A 184 -1.84 9.36 -16.21
CA PHE A 184 -2.90 9.93 -15.38
C PHE A 184 -2.76 9.44 -13.94
N THR A 185 -2.41 10.34 -13.03
CA THR A 185 -2.21 10.01 -11.61
C THR A 185 -3.49 10.05 -10.80
N GLY A 186 -4.49 10.78 -11.28
CA GLY A 186 -5.63 11.17 -10.45
C GLY A 186 -5.30 12.26 -9.44
N ALA A 187 -6.24 12.51 -8.54
CA ALA A 187 -6.13 13.55 -7.51
C ALA A 187 -7.09 13.27 -6.34
N GLY A 188 -6.68 13.65 -5.13
CA GLY A 188 -7.54 13.61 -3.95
C GLY A 188 -7.30 12.44 -3.02
N LEU A 189 -8.29 12.13 -2.18
CA LEU A 189 -8.33 10.96 -1.30
C LEU A 189 -8.74 9.74 -2.13
N TYR A 190 -7.82 9.23 -2.91
CA TYR A 190 -8.07 8.19 -3.91
C TYR A 190 -7.99 6.76 -3.37
N ARG A 191 -7.72 6.60 -2.07
CA ARG A 191 -7.71 5.37 -1.27
C ARG A 191 -8.42 5.60 0.06
N ASP A 192 -8.62 4.55 0.81
CA ASP A 192 -9.37 4.56 2.07
C ASP A 192 -8.70 5.39 3.16
N VAL A 193 -9.52 5.88 4.09
CA VAL A 193 -9.11 6.52 5.33
C VAL A 193 -9.74 5.78 6.50
N ASN A 194 -8.92 5.38 7.48
CA ASN A 194 -9.37 4.66 8.66
C ASN A 194 -9.03 5.42 9.94
N LEU A 195 -9.82 5.17 10.97
CA LEU A 195 -9.48 5.47 12.35
C LEU A 195 -9.12 4.17 13.06
N ILE A 196 -7.92 4.11 13.62
CA ILE A 196 -7.44 2.93 14.35
C ILE A 196 -7.36 3.29 15.82
N VAL A 197 -8.01 2.49 16.67
CA VAL A 197 -7.98 2.64 18.13
C VAL A 197 -7.34 1.42 18.77
N THR A 198 -6.28 1.62 19.56
CA THR A 198 -5.54 0.52 20.21
C THR A 198 -5.24 0.84 21.67
N ASP A 199 -4.63 -0.11 22.39
CA ASP A 199 -3.96 0.21 23.66
C ASP A 199 -2.88 1.29 23.42
N LYS A 200 -2.68 2.15 24.40
CA LYS A 200 -1.73 3.27 24.28
C LYS A 200 -0.29 2.88 24.59
N ASP A 201 -0.10 1.83 25.38
CA ASP A 201 1.19 1.50 25.98
C ASP A 201 1.81 0.22 25.38
N LEU A 202 0.96 -0.73 24.90
CA LEU A 202 1.39 -1.99 24.30
C LEU A 202 0.55 -2.27 23.06
N PHE A 203 1.16 -2.15 21.87
CA PHE A 203 0.46 -2.30 20.60
C PHE A 203 1.39 -2.70 19.44
N PHE A 204 0.80 -3.14 18.36
CA PHE A 204 1.47 -3.33 17.09
C PHE A 204 1.48 -2.02 16.28
N PRO A 205 2.65 -1.51 15.86
CA PRO A 205 2.73 -0.37 14.93
C PRO A 205 2.21 -0.75 13.54
N ARG A 206 2.33 0.18 12.58
CA ARG A 206 1.92 -0.03 11.19
C ARG A 206 2.75 -1.15 10.55
N HIS A 207 2.09 -2.07 9.81
CA HIS A 207 2.69 -3.20 9.10
C HIS A 207 3.74 -3.98 9.92
N PRO A 208 3.34 -4.48 11.12
CA PRO A 208 4.31 -4.97 12.09
C PRO A 208 4.84 -6.37 11.81
N LEU A 209 4.14 -7.17 10.98
CA LEU A 209 4.52 -8.56 10.77
C LEU A 209 5.42 -8.73 9.54
N PHE A 210 6.34 -9.68 9.66
CA PHE A 210 7.00 -10.30 8.53
C PHE A 210 6.82 -11.81 8.61
N ILE A 211 6.07 -12.37 7.66
CA ILE A 211 5.71 -13.78 7.61
C ILE A 211 6.49 -14.45 6.49
N ARG A 212 7.33 -15.40 6.84
CA ARG A 212 8.13 -16.18 5.89
C ARG A 212 7.70 -17.63 5.93
N THR A 213 7.62 -18.28 4.78
CA THR A 213 7.38 -19.71 4.67
C THR A 213 8.66 -20.42 4.22
N VAL A 214 9.00 -21.49 4.92
CA VAL A 214 10.20 -22.29 4.67
C VAL A 214 9.80 -23.72 4.39
N ASN A 215 10.41 -24.35 3.38
CA ASN A 215 10.15 -25.76 3.03
C ASN A 215 8.68 -26.11 2.87
N ASN A 216 7.84 -25.17 2.45
CA ASN A 216 6.40 -25.34 2.22
C ASN A 216 5.59 -25.83 3.44
N GLN A 217 6.11 -25.71 4.64
CA GLN A 217 5.42 -26.16 5.87
C GLN A 217 5.69 -25.25 7.06
N GLU A 218 6.89 -24.74 7.19
CA GLU A 218 7.33 -23.96 8.34
C GLU A 218 7.00 -22.48 8.11
N VAL A 219 6.37 -21.85 9.09
CA VAL A 219 6.03 -20.43 9.12
C VAL A 219 6.87 -19.75 10.18
N LYS A 220 7.68 -18.78 9.77
CA LYS A 220 8.48 -17.93 10.65
C LYS A 220 7.90 -16.53 10.65
N ILE A 221 7.68 -15.97 11.83
CA ILE A 221 7.08 -14.65 11.99
C ILE A 221 8.03 -13.78 12.80
N ARG A 222 8.36 -12.60 12.25
CA ARG A 222 8.92 -11.50 13.02
C ARG A 222 7.82 -10.48 13.26
N ALA A 223 7.71 -10.00 14.50
CA ALA A 223 6.70 -9.05 14.90
C ALA A 223 7.34 -7.80 15.48
N ASN A 224 6.99 -6.63 14.95
CA ASN A 224 7.38 -5.36 15.55
C ASN A 224 6.37 -5.00 16.66
N ILE A 225 6.85 -4.76 17.87
CA ILE A 225 6.03 -4.50 19.06
C ILE A 225 6.49 -3.19 19.69
N PHE A 226 5.53 -2.31 19.93
CA PHE A 226 5.75 -1.10 20.72
C PHE A 226 5.29 -1.31 22.16
N ASN A 227 6.17 -0.99 23.13
CA ASN A 227 5.83 -1.06 24.53
C ASN A 227 6.41 0.13 25.30
N GLN A 228 5.57 0.88 25.98
CA GLN A 228 5.94 1.96 26.89
C GLN A 228 5.31 1.81 28.29
N GLN A 229 4.88 0.61 28.66
CA GLN A 229 4.30 0.35 29.98
C GLN A 229 5.27 0.75 31.09
N LYS A 230 4.82 1.59 32.03
CA LYS A 230 5.68 2.17 33.07
C LYS A 230 6.16 1.16 34.12
N LYS A 231 5.54 0.00 34.23
CA LYS A 231 5.86 -1.04 35.21
C LYS A 231 6.76 -2.13 34.63
N VAL A 232 7.70 -1.77 33.77
CA VAL A 232 8.78 -2.67 33.39
C VAL A 232 9.74 -2.73 34.59
N LYS A 233 9.46 -3.60 35.55
CA LYS A 233 10.40 -3.90 36.64
C LYS A 233 11.58 -4.66 36.05
N ALA A 234 12.78 -4.26 36.41
CA ALA A 234 14.08 -4.94 36.39
C ALA A 234 14.31 -6.09 35.35
N PRO A 235 15.56 -6.48 35.04
CA PRO A 235 15.86 -7.38 33.91
C PRO A 235 14.97 -8.62 33.96
N GLY A 236 14.21 -8.84 32.83
CA GLY A 236 13.32 -9.96 32.68
C GLY A 236 11.82 -9.60 32.60
N THR A 237 11.46 -8.42 32.09
CA THR A 237 10.06 -8.17 31.75
C THR A 237 9.76 -8.85 30.42
N PHE A 238 8.83 -9.78 30.47
CA PHE A 238 8.37 -10.53 29.31
C PHE A 238 6.99 -10.02 28.88
N ILE A 239 6.77 -9.97 27.56
CA ILE A 239 5.46 -9.73 26.96
C ILE A 239 4.96 -11.05 26.43
N PRO A 240 3.83 -11.57 26.95
CA PRO A 240 3.24 -12.78 26.37
C PRO A 240 2.67 -12.50 24.98
N VAL A 241 3.06 -13.32 24.03
CA VAL A 241 2.61 -13.26 22.64
C VAL A 241 2.02 -14.61 22.24
N GLU A 242 0.84 -14.61 21.67
CA GLU A 242 0.23 -15.81 21.08
C GLU A 242 0.14 -15.67 19.58
N VAL A 243 0.59 -16.69 18.87
CA VAL A 243 0.42 -16.82 17.42
C VAL A 243 -0.51 -17.98 17.13
N ARG A 244 -1.53 -17.72 16.32
CA ARG A 244 -2.43 -18.74 15.79
C ARG A 244 -2.43 -18.65 14.26
N ILE A 245 -2.27 -19.77 13.59
CA ILE A 245 -2.45 -19.86 12.15
C ILE A 245 -3.82 -20.45 11.89
N LEU A 246 -4.63 -19.71 11.16
CA LEU A 246 -6.00 -20.10 10.79
C LEU A 246 -6.02 -20.52 9.32
N ASP A 247 -6.78 -21.57 9.01
CA ASP A 247 -7.10 -21.95 7.63
C ASP A 247 -8.16 -21.01 7.01
N ALA A 248 -8.53 -21.25 5.76
CA ALA A 248 -9.53 -20.43 5.06
C ALA A 248 -10.94 -20.51 5.69
N GLU A 249 -11.22 -21.56 6.43
CA GLU A 249 -12.47 -21.80 7.16
C GLU A 249 -12.44 -21.21 8.58
N GLY A 250 -11.27 -20.70 9.03
CA GLY A 250 -11.07 -20.09 10.34
C GLY A 250 -10.69 -21.08 11.45
N HIS A 251 -10.37 -22.35 11.12
CA HIS A 251 -9.90 -23.31 12.10
C HIS A 251 -8.42 -23.10 12.41
N VAL A 252 -8.02 -23.28 13.67
CA VAL A 252 -6.63 -23.21 14.08
C VAL A 252 -5.88 -24.45 13.61
N VAL A 253 -4.90 -24.27 12.73
CA VAL A 253 -4.06 -25.36 12.19
C VAL A 253 -2.67 -25.41 12.83
N ALA A 254 -2.23 -24.34 13.46
CA ALA A 254 -1.03 -24.28 14.29
C ALA A 254 -1.17 -23.14 15.31
N GLN A 255 -0.61 -23.32 16.49
CA GLN A 255 -0.59 -22.25 17.50
C GLN A 255 0.58 -22.39 18.47
N GLN A 256 1.03 -21.26 19.00
CA GLN A 256 2.05 -21.21 20.03
C GLN A 256 1.92 -19.95 20.87
N LYS A 257 2.18 -20.09 22.17
CA LYS A 257 2.43 -18.97 23.10
C LYS A 257 3.91 -18.90 23.42
N THR A 258 4.42 -17.69 23.51
CA THR A 258 5.79 -17.41 23.89
C THR A 258 5.86 -16.09 24.65
N ASP A 259 6.91 -15.92 25.40
CA ASP A 259 7.22 -14.65 26.04
C ASP A 259 8.40 -14.01 25.29
N VAL A 260 8.24 -12.76 24.87
CA VAL A 260 9.32 -11.99 24.27
C VAL A 260 10.00 -11.13 25.34
N ASP A 261 11.33 -11.18 25.39
CA ASP A 261 12.11 -10.38 26.33
C ASP A 261 12.10 -8.91 25.90
N PHE A 262 11.53 -8.07 26.77
CA PHE A 262 11.41 -6.65 26.52
C PHE A 262 12.53 -5.86 27.24
N ASN A 263 13.35 -5.19 26.46
CA ASN A 263 14.35 -4.26 26.98
C ASN A 263 13.78 -2.83 26.95
N ALA A 264 13.60 -2.23 28.11
CA ALA A 264 13.05 -0.88 28.29
C ALA A 264 13.81 0.24 27.53
N LYS A 265 15.02 -0.01 27.04
CA LYS A 265 15.77 0.94 26.21
C LYS A 265 15.20 1.07 24.79
N TRP A 266 14.47 0.06 24.33
CA TRP A 266 13.95 -0.02 22.96
C TRP A 266 12.44 -0.18 23.01
N ARG A 267 11.71 0.93 22.91
CA ARG A 267 10.24 0.91 22.95
C ARG A 267 9.61 0.28 21.70
N ASP A 268 10.28 0.37 20.58
CA ASP A 268 9.87 -0.16 19.29
C ASP A 268 10.93 -1.16 18.81
N ARG A 269 10.57 -2.45 18.76
CA ARG A 269 11.50 -3.52 18.45
C ARG A 269 10.84 -4.66 17.70
N GLU A 270 11.57 -5.22 16.74
CA GLU A 270 11.19 -6.45 16.04
C GLU A 270 11.69 -7.68 16.81
N TYR A 271 10.81 -8.64 16.99
CA TYR A 271 11.06 -9.91 17.67
C TYR A 271 10.84 -11.07 16.73
N GLU A 272 11.76 -12.04 16.70
CA GLU A 272 11.54 -13.32 16.03
C GLU A 272 10.73 -14.22 16.96
N LEU A 273 9.55 -14.65 16.49
CA LEU A 273 8.68 -15.56 17.22
C LEU A 273 9.05 -17.00 16.87
N PRO A 274 8.76 -17.98 17.77
CA PRO A 274 9.04 -19.36 17.47
C PRO A 274 8.33 -19.83 16.19
N ALA A 275 9.04 -20.62 15.38
CA ALA A 275 8.50 -21.14 14.13
C ALA A 275 7.32 -22.09 14.39
N LEU A 276 6.31 -22.01 13.51
CA LEU A 276 5.15 -22.88 13.54
C LEU A 276 5.18 -23.82 12.32
N LYS A 277 4.72 -25.04 12.49
CA LYS A 277 4.58 -26.00 11.40
C LYS A 277 3.11 -26.19 11.07
N ILE A 278 2.78 -26.10 9.79
CA ILE A 278 1.45 -26.44 9.27
C ILE A 278 1.56 -27.85 8.65
N GLU A 279 0.94 -28.81 9.30
CA GLU A 279 0.93 -30.18 8.78
C GLU A 279 0.07 -30.23 7.50
N ASN A 280 0.62 -30.84 6.43
CA ASN A 280 -0.03 -30.94 5.12
C ASN A 280 -0.50 -29.58 4.57
N ALA A 281 0.34 -28.57 4.65
CA ALA A 281 0.02 -27.20 4.21
C ALA A 281 -0.45 -27.18 2.74
N LYS A 282 -1.58 -26.52 2.51
CA LYS A 282 -2.07 -26.21 1.17
C LYS A 282 -1.22 -25.05 0.61
N LEU A 283 -0.57 -25.31 -0.51
CA LEU A 283 0.35 -24.32 -1.09
C LEU A 283 -0.41 -23.25 -1.91
N TRP A 284 0.05 -22.03 -1.80
CA TRP A 284 -0.41 -20.96 -2.67
C TRP A 284 0.27 -21.04 -4.04
N SER A 285 -0.51 -20.94 -5.11
CA SER A 285 -0.02 -20.81 -6.48
C SER A 285 -1.01 -20.02 -7.34
N CYS A 286 -0.65 -19.73 -8.59
CA CYS A 286 -1.57 -19.07 -9.53
C CYS A 286 -2.87 -19.87 -9.76
N ASP A 287 -2.80 -21.18 -9.71
CA ASP A 287 -3.94 -22.09 -9.96
C ASP A 287 -4.72 -22.39 -8.69
N THR A 288 -4.05 -22.42 -7.56
CA THR A 288 -4.62 -22.73 -6.24
C THR A 288 -4.18 -21.69 -5.23
N PRO A 289 -4.78 -20.48 -5.26
CA PRO A 289 -4.35 -19.36 -4.41
C PRO A 289 -4.89 -19.48 -2.98
N TYR A 290 -4.45 -20.53 -2.26
CA TYR A 290 -4.89 -20.79 -0.90
C TYR A 290 -4.20 -19.87 0.10
N LEU A 291 -5.00 -19.23 0.96
CA LEU A 291 -4.52 -18.30 1.98
C LEU A 291 -4.80 -18.82 3.38
N TYR A 292 -3.83 -18.64 4.25
CA TYR A 292 -3.95 -18.75 5.69
C TYR A 292 -4.01 -17.35 6.30
N THR A 293 -4.37 -17.27 7.58
CA THR A 293 -4.31 -16.04 8.37
C THR A 293 -3.43 -16.26 9.59
N ALA A 294 -2.41 -15.43 9.75
CA ALA A 294 -1.67 -15.32 10.99
C ALA A 294 -2.41 -14.33 11.92
N GLU A 295 -2.87 -14.84 13.06
CA GLU A 295 -3.44 -14.05 14.12
C GLU A 295 -2.39 -13.94 15.24
N VAL A 296 -1.96 -12.72 15.54
CA VAL A 296 -0.95 -12.45 16.57
C VAL A 296 -1.56 -11.59 17.66
N THR A 297 -1.48 -12.05 18.89
CA THR A 297 -2.09 -11.41 20.07
C THR A 297 -1.03 -11.06 21.08
N LEU A 298 -1.05 -9.81 21.57
CA LEU A 298 -0.27 -9.32 22.69
C LEU A 298 -1.11 -9.33 23.97
N TYR A 299 -0.52 -9.78 25.05
CA TYR A 299 -1.15 -9.73 26.37
C TYR A 299 -0.37 -8.77 27.28
N ASP A 300 -1.10 -8.02 28.08
CA ASP A 300 -0.51 -7.17 29.12
C ASP A 300 -0.03 -7.99 30.33
N ASN A 301 0.54 -7.30 31.31
CA ASN A 301 1.04 -7.93 32.54
C ASN A 301 -0.06 -8.55 33.43
N GLU A 302 -1.33 -8.26 33.16
CA GLU A 302 -2.50 -8.83 33.84
C GLU A 302 -3.10 -10.02 33.06
N GLY A 303 -2.52 -10.36 31.91
CA GLY A 303 -3.00 -11.42 31.03
C GLY A 303 -4.20 -11.02 30.17
N LYS A 304 -4.53 -9.73 30.10
CA LYS A 304 -5.56 -9.21 29.21
C LYS A 304 -4.97 -8.98 27.82
N VAL A 305 -5.79 -9.14 26.81
CA VAL A 305 -5.40 -8.80 25.43
C VAL A 305 -5.18 -7.29 25.31
N ALA A 306 -3.97 -6.89 25.00
CA ALA A 306 -3.58 -5.49 24.76
C ALA A 306 -3.79 -5.11 23.29
N ASP A 307 -3.39 -5.98 22.36
CA ASP A 307 -3.60 -5.77 20.93
C ASP A 307 -3.65 -7.10 20.18
N GLN A 308 -4.36 -7.13 19.05
CA GLN A 308 -4.44 -8.29 18.18
C GLN A 308 -4.50 -7.83 16.73
N ILE A 309 -3.74 -8.52 15.89
CA ILE A 309 -3.75 -8.29 14.43
C ILE A 309 -3.92 -9.60 13.68
N ARG A 310 -4.45 -9.50 12.47
CA ARG A 310 -4.64 -10.60 11.54
C ARG A 310 -4.01 -10.24 10.21
N GLU A 311 -3.15 -11.11 9.71
CA GLU A 311 -2.46 -10.92 8.43
C GLU A 311 -2.66 -12.15 7.54
N PRO A 312 -3.32 -12.02 6.38
CA PRO A 312 -3.40 -13.10 5.40
C PRO A 312 -2.02 -13.37 4.77
N PHE A 313 -1.73 -14.63 4.52
CA PHE A 313 -0.51 -15.05 3.83
C PHE A 313 -0.70 -16.37 3.08
N GLY A 314 0.17 -16.65 2.12
CA GLY A 314 0.20 -17.93 1.39
C GLY A 314 1.46 -18.72 1.70
N VAL A 315 1.32 -20.02 1.89
CA VAL A 315 2.47 -20.92 2.03
C VAL A 315 3.02 -21.22 0.65
N ARG A 316 4.23 -20.78 0.36
CA ARG A 316 4.91 -20.98 -0.92
C ARG A 316 6.42 -20.85 -0.81
N THR A 317 7.15 -21.39 -1.79
CA THR A 317 8.54 -21.06 -2.07
C THR A 317 8.64 -20.30 -3.39
N ILE A 318 9.54 -19.34 -3.45
CA ILE A 318 9.94 -18.64 -4.68
C ILE A 318 11.43 -18.85 -4.86
N GLU A 319 11.83 -19.24 -6.06
CA GLU A 319 13.22 -19.31 -6.50
C GLU A 319 13.32 -18.64 -7.86
N MET A 320 14.40 -17.91 -8.07
CA MET A 320 14.70 -17.30 -9.36
C MET A 320 16.18 -17.46 -9.64
N ASN A 321 16.50 -18.11 -10.75
CA ASN A 321 17.88 -18.35 -11.16
C ASN A 321 18.00 -18.42 -12.69
N PRO A 322 19.23 -18.21 -13.25
CA PRO A 322 19.42 -18.18 -14.71
C PRO A 322 19.09 -19.50 -15.43
N GLN A 323 19.17 -20.64 -14.73
CA GLN A 323 18.96 -21.96 -15.35
C GLN A 323 17.48 -22.28 -15.53
N HIS A 324 16.63 -21.87 -14.60
CA HIS A 324 15.23 -22.26 -14.57
C HIS A 324 14.27 -21.08 -14.69
N GLY A 325 14.75 -19.86 -14.46
CA GLY A 325 13.91 -18.66 -14.34
C GLY A 325 13.16 -18.63 -13.00
N LEU A 326 11.93 -18.15 -13.01
CA LEU A 326 11.05 -18.13 -11.84
C LEU A 326 10.45 -19.50 -11.56
N LEU A 327 10.66 -20.00 -10.35
CA LEU A 327 9.99 -21.18 -9.83
C LEU A 327 9.07 -20.78 -8.67
N VAL A 328 7.83 -21.25 -8.68
CA VAL A 328 6.89 -21.19 -7.56
C VAL A 328 6.61 -22.61 -7.11
N ASN A 329 6.94 -22.93 -5.87
CA ASN A 329 6.85 -24.30 -5.32
C ASN A 329 7.62 -25.33 -6.17
N GLY A 330 8.80 -24.96 -6.66
CA GLY A 330 9.63 -25.79 -7.53
C GLY A 330 9.12 -25.97 -8.97
N LYS A 331 7.99 -25.35 -9.34
CA LYS A 331 7.46 -25.39 -10.71
C LYS A 331 7.78 -24.12 -11.45
N LYS A 332 8.27 -24.25 -12.69
CA LYS A 332 8.55 -23.11 -13.56
C LYS A 332 7.28 -22.33 -13.91
N VAL A 333 7.32 -21.02 -13.74
CA VAL A 333 6.23 -20.11 -14.08
C VAL A 333 6.76 -19.04 -15.03
N LEU A 334 6.06 -18.85 -16.14
CA LEU A 334 6.29 -17.72 -17.04
C LEU A 334 5.37 -16.58 -16.60
N LEU A 335 5.94 -15.39 -16.46
CA LEU A 335 5.18 -14.17 -16.20
C LEU A 335 4.53 -13.70 -17.51
N GLN A 336 3.25 -13.97 -17.65
CA GLN A 336 2.43 -13.56 -18.79
C GLN A 336 1.42 -12.52 -18.32
N GLY A 337 1.62 -11.25 -18.70
CA GLY A 337 0.76 -10.21 -18.17
C GLY A 337 1.07 -8.83 -18.73
N PHE A 338 0.79 -7.82 -17.94
CA PHE A 338 0.87 -6.42 -18.34
C PHE A 338 1.66 -5.59 -17.36
N ALA A 339 2.41 -4.63 -17.88
CA ALA A 339 2.75 -3.41 -17.15
C ALA A 339 1.49 -2.53 -17.18
N ASN A 340 0.88 -2.30 -16.01
CA ASN A 340 -0.42 -1.64 -15.90
C ASN A 340 -0.30 -0.40 -15.01
N HIS A 341 -1.03 0.67 -15.34
CA HIS A 341 -1.19 1.79 -14.42
C HIS A 341 -2.34 1.54 -13.44
N HIS A 342 -2.28 2.15 -12.26
CA HIS A 342 -3.27 1.95 -11.19
C HIS A 342 -4.68 2.47 -11.52
N THR A 343 -4.80 3.31 -12.53
CA THR A 343 -6.07 3.95 -12.92
C THR A 343 -7.09 2.97 -13.50
N LEU A 344 -8.37 3.28 -13.33
CA LEU A 344 -9.51 2.41 -13.64
C LEU A 344 -10.40 3.01 -14.73
N GLY A 345 -9.81 3.66 -15.75
CA GLY A 345 -10.53 4.25 -16.86
C GLY A 345 -11.44 5.39 -16.42
N ALA A 346 -12.74 5.28 -16.66
CA ALA A 346 -13.72 6.31 -16.31
C ALA A 346 -13.84 6.58 -14.79
N LEU A 347 -13.30 5.70 -13.95
CA LEU A 347 -13.26 5.88 -12.49
C LEU A 347 -12.00 6.62 -12.02
N GLY A 348 -11.12 7.00 -12.96
CA GLY A 348 -9.85 7.65 -12.63
C GLY A 348 -8.93 6.79 -11.79
N ALA A 349 -8.28 7.41 -10.79
CA ALA A 349 -7.38 6.74 -9.87
C ALA A 349 -8.08 6.20 -8.61
N ALA A 350 -9.35 6.52 -8.39
CA ALA A 350 -10.11 6.05 -7.23
C ALA A 350 -10.07 4.51 -7.14
N ALA A 351 -9.44 3.99 -6.09
CA ALA A 351 -9.08 2.57 -5.97
C ALA A 351 -10.26 1.70 -5.52
N TYR A 352 -11.32 1.66 -6.30
CA TYR A 352 -12.50 0.84 -6.00
C TYR A 352 -12.21 -0.66 -6.08
N PRO A 353 -12.31 -1.43 -4.98
CA PRO A 353 -11.95 -2.85 -4.96
C PRO A 353 -12.71 -3.69 -5.98
N ARG A 354 -13.99 -3.42 -6.20
CA ARG A 354 -14.82 -4.14 -7.20
C ARG A 354 -14.34 -3.92 -8.65
N ALA A 355 -13.88 -2.70 -8.96
CA ALA A 355 -13.36 -2.40 -10.30
C ALA A 355 -12.00 -3.04 -10.53
N ILE A 356 -11.14 -3.04 -9.50
CA ILE A 356 -9.86 -3.74 -9.50
C ILE A 356 -10.10 -5.24 -9.68
N GLU A 357 -10.99 -5.85 -8.89
CA GLU A 357 -11.32 -7.27 -8.97
C GLU A 357 -11.82 -7.65 -10.36
N LYS A 358 -12.72 -6.85 -10.95
CA LYS A 358 -13.23 -7.08 -12.31
C LYS A 358 -12.08 -7.12 -13.32
N ARG A 359 -11.15 -6.15 -13.28
CA ARG A 359 -9.98 -6.11 -14.17
C ARG A 359 -9.12 -7.35 -14.00
N LEU A 360 -8.78 -7.73 -12.78
CA LEU A 360 -7.94 -8.88 -12.48
C LEU A 360 -8.59 -10.20 -12.92
N LYS A 361 -9.90 -10.35 -12.72
CA LYS A 361 -10.66 -11.52 -13.21
C LYS A 361 -10.64 -11.62 -14.73
N MET A 362 -10.88 -10.50 -15.43
CA MET A 362 -10.79 -10.46 -16.89
C MET A 362 -9.40 -10.86 -17.37
N MET A 363 -8.33 -10.33 -16.75
CA MET A 363 -6.96 -10.73 -17.08
C MET A 363 -6.76 -12.24 -16.95
N LYS A 364 -7.23 -12.83 -15.86
CA LYS A 364 -7.11 -14.27 -15.62
C LYS A 364 -7.93 -15.10 -16.62
N GLU A 365 -9.13 -14.66 -16.98
CA GLU A 365 -9.98 -15.29 -18.00
C GLU A 365 -9.29 -15.33 -19.38
N PHE A 366 -8.47 -14.31 -19.68
CA PHE A 366 -7.66 -14.28 -20.90
C PHE A 366 -6.32 -15.02 -20.80
N GLY A 367 -6.08 -15.73 -19.70
CA GLY A 367 -4.88 -16.55 -19.49
C GLY A 367 -3.67 -15.79 -18.95
N PHE A 368 -3.84 -14.54 -18.51
CA PHE A 368 -2.76 -13.78 -17.89
C PHE A 368 -2.64 -14.10 -16.41
N ASN A 369 -1.40 -14.17 -15.92
CA ASN A 369 -1.08 -14.51 -14.54
C ASN A 369 -0.22 -13.46 -13.83
N HIS A 370 0.04 -12.31 -14.45
CA HIS A 370 1.02 -11.35 -13.93
C HIS A 370 0.62 -9.89 -14.18
N VAL A 371 0.96 -9.03 -13.21
CA VAL A 371 0.93 -7.57 -13.32
C VAL A 371 2.23 -6.99 -12.80
N ARG A 372 2.83 -6.06 -13.55
CA ARG A 372 3.82 -5.12 -13.03
C ARG A 372 3.12 -3.82 -12.67
N THR A 373 3.34 -3.33 -11.45
CA THR A 373 2.69 -2.10 -10.95
C THR A 373 3.39 -0.84 -11.47
N SER A 374 3.19 -0.52 -12.76
CA SER A 374 3.82 0.64 -13.41
C SER A 374 3.25 1.96 -12.89
N HIS A 375 3.99 2.89 -12.40
CA HIS A 375 5.38 2.84 -11.92
C HIS A 375 5.36 3.35 -10.50
N ASN A 376 4.57 2.71 -9.64
CA ASN A 376 4.31 3.11 -8.25
C ASN A 376 3.64 1.97 -7.48
N PRO A 377 3.69 1.98 -6.14
CA PRO A 377 2.94 1.03 -5.32
C PRO A 377 1.42 1.19 -5.51
N TYR A 378 0.72 0.07 -5.71
CA TYR A 378 -0.74 0.07 -5.85
C TYR A 378 -1.42 0.00 -4.47
N SER A 379 -2.76 0.02 -4.43
CA SER A 379 -3.51 -0.09 -3.18
C SER A 379 -3.32 -1.47 -2.53
N GLU A 380 -3.46 -1.54 -1.22
CA GLU A 380 -3.44 -2.82 -0.50
C GLU A 380 -4.52 -3.78 -1.00
N ASP A 381 -5.71 -3.26 -1.35
CA ASP A 381 -6.78 -4.08 -1.94
C ASP A 381 -6.39 -4.72 -3.27
N PHE A 382 -5.58 -4.03 -4.09
CA PHE A 382 -5.07 -4.63 -5.32
C PHE A 382 -4.21 -5.86 -5.01
N LEU A 383 -3.29 -5.77 -4.05
CA LEU A 383 -2.44 -6.90 -3.67
C LEU A 383 -3.24 -8.04 -3.01
N ARG A 384 -4.18 -7.72 -2.11
CA ARG A 384 -5.09 -8.71 -1.52
C ARG A 384 -5.92 -9.44 -2.58
N LEU A 385 -6.35 -8.73 -3.62
CA LEU A 385 -7.06 -9.34 -4.74
C LEU A 385 -6.15 -10.20 -5.61
N CYS A 386 -4.90 -9.78 -5.85
CA CYS A 386 -3.89 -10.60 -6.52
C CYS A 386 -3.62 -11.89 -5.75
N ASP A 387 -3.49 -11.82 -4.43
CA ASP A 387 -3.33 -13.00 -3.56
C ASP A 387 -4.50 -13.98 -3.69
N ARG A 388 -5.72 -13.47 -3.64
CA ARG A 388 -6.95 -14.29 -3.74
C ARG A 388 -7.19 -14.87 -5.12
N LEU A 389 -6.76 -14.19 -6.17
CA LEU A 389 -6.97 -14.60 -7.54
C LEU A 389 -5.78 -15.36 -8.14
N GLY A 390 -4.66 -15.45 -7.44
CA GLY A 390 -3.45 -16.11 -7.94
C GLY A 390 -2.79 -15.34 -9.09
N ILE A 391 -2.68 -14.03 -8.99
CA ILE A 391 -1.99 -13.17 -9.95
C ILE A 391 -0.65 -12.74 -9.33
N LEU A 392 0.44 -13.03 -10.04
CA LEU A 392 1.78 -12.65 -9.62
C LEU A 392 2.01 -11.15 -9.84
N VAL A 393 2.79 -10.54 -8.95
CA VAL A 393 3.08 -9.11 -9.00
C VAL A 393 4.58 -8.87 -9.01
N VAL A 394 5.04 -8.11 -9.99
CA VAL A 394 6.30 -7.37 -9.90
C VAL A 394 5.95 -6.00 -9.35
N ASP A 395 6.28 -5.77 -8.09
CA ASP A 395 5.87 -4.57 -7.38
C ASP A 395 6.93 -3.49 -7.51
N GLU A 396 6.51 -2.30 -7.96
CA GLU A 396 7.42 -1.22 -8.31
C GLU A 396 7.19 0.02 -7.44
N LEU A 397 8.31 0.62 -6.96
CA LEU A 397 8.25 1.76 -6.06
C LEU A 397 8.23 3.09 -6.81
N TYR A 398 9.14 3.29 -7.78
CA TYR A 398 9.32 4.56 -8.47
C TYR A 398 9.40 4.40 -9.99
N ASP A 399 9.03 5.48 -10.72
CA ASP A 399 9.33 5.60 -12.16
C ASP A 399 10.80 5.98 -12.35
N LYS A 400 11.20 7.17 -11.90
CA LYS A 400 12.55 7.71 -12.02
C LYS A 400 13.10 8.06 -10.64
N TRP A 401 14.41 8.22 -10.52
CA TRP A 401 15.03 8.61 -9.25
C TRP A 401 15.28 10.12 -9.13
N LEU A 402 15.64 10.79 -10.22
CA LEU A 402 15.88 12.24 -10.25
C LEU A 402 14.88 12.94 -11.19
N ALA A 403 15.38 13.72 -12.13
CA ALA A 403 14.55 14.42 -13.11
C ALA A 403 13.49 13.50 -13.70
N GLN A 404 12.26 13.96 -13.84
CA GLN A 404 11.05 13.17 -14.17
C GLN A 404 10.56 12.22 -13.05
N TYR A 405 11.12 12.33 -11.88
CA TYR A 405 10.54 11.68 -10.70
C TYR A 405 9.04 12.03 -10.61
N ALA A 406 8.19 11.02 -10.59
CA ALA A 406 6.72 11.18 -10.49
C ALA A 406 6.33 11.52 -9.06
N GLY A 407 6.91 12.61 -8.58
CA GLY A 407 7.07 12.69 -7.20
C GLY A 407 6.17 13.55 -6.43
N GLY A 408 6.66 13.83 -5.29
CA GLY A 408 6.09 14.58 -4.25
C GLY A 408 6.60 16.01 -4.20
N ARG A 409 6.53 16.55 -3.02
CA ARG A 409 6.95 17.91 -2.67
C ARG A 409 8.46 18.04 -2.53
N VAL A 410 9.14 16.92 -2.25
CA VAL A 410 10.58 16.86 -1.99
C VAL A 410 11.26 15.89 -2.95
N ASP A 411 12.56 16.04 -3.10
CA ASP A 411 13.36 15.25 -4.02
C ASP A 411 13.46 13.78 -3.59
N TRP A 412 13.67 12.89 -4.55
CA TRP A 412 13.82 11.46 -4.35
C TRP A 412 14.90 11.12 -3.30
N GLU A 413 16.02 11.83 -3.30
CA GLU A 413 17.12 11.64 -2.35
C GLU A 413 16.68 11.76 -0.88
N SER A 414 15.65 12.56 -0.61
CA SER A 414 15.11 12.77 0.73
C SER A 414 14.06 11.73 1.12
N LEU A 415 13.52 10.97 0.15
CA LEU A 415 12.36 10.10 0.36
C LEU A 415 12.69 8.61 0.39
N TRP A 416 13.56 8.13 -0.49
CA TRP A 416 13.73 6.69 -0.69
C TRP A 416 14.09 5.92 0.59
N GLN A 417 14.82 6.52 1.51
CA GLN A 417 15.22 5.91 2.78
C GLN A 417 14.03 5.68 3.72
N LYS A 418 12.98 6.48 3.58
CA LYS A 418 11.71 6.34 4.31
C LYS A 418 10.73 5.46 3.54
N ASP A 419 10.64 5.65 2.24
CA ASP A 419 9.62 5.02 1.41
C ASP A 419 9.88 3.52 1.21
N ILE A 420 11.14 3.09 1.05
CA ILE A 420 11.48 1.66 0.90
C ILE A 420 11.03 0.84 2.10
N PRO A 421 11.35 1.20 3.36
CA PRO A 421 10.85 0.47 4.52
C PRO A 421 9.32 0.41 4.61
N GLU A 422 8.63 1.50 4.32
CA GLU A 422 7.15 1.54 4.37
C GLU A 422 6.54 0.65 3.30
N TRP A 423 7.02 0.76 2.07
CA TRP A 423 6.58 -0.06 0.95
C TRP A 423 6.80 -1.56 1.21
N VAL A 424 8.03 -1.94 1.57
CA VAL A 424 8.37 -3.35 1.77
C VAL A 424 7.62 -3.95 2.95
N LYS A 425 7.51 -3.25 4.09
CA LYS A 425 6.74 -3.72 5.23
C LYS A 425 5.27 -3.92 4.91
N ARG A 426 4.69 -3.01 4.11
CA ARG A 426 3.31 -3.10 3.67
C ARG A 426 3.07 -4.35 2.80
N ASP A 427 3.99 -4.64 1.86
CA ASP A 427 3.71 -5.55 0.75
C ASP A 427 4.41 -6.92 0.88
N ARG A 428 5.38 -7.08 1.78
CA ARG A 428 6.21 -8.29 1.93
C ARG A 428 5.45 -9.57 2.30
N ASN A 429 4.27 -9.47 2.91
CA ASN A 429 3.48 -10.63 3.31
C ASN A 429 2.57 -11.17 2.20
N HIS A 430 2.42 -10.42 1.10
CA HIS A 430 1.61 -10.84 -0.04
C HIS A 430 2.30 -11.97 -0.81
N PRO A 431 1.69 -13.17 -0.90
CA PRO A 431 2.27 -14.28 -1.67
C PRO A 431 2.31 -13.99 -3.17
N SER A 432 1.49 -13.09 -3.68
CA SER A 432 1.49 -12.65 -5.07
C SER A 432 2.74 -11.89 -5.48
N VAL A 433 3.37 -11.12 -4.57
CA VAL A 433 4.59 -10.37 -4.87
C VAL A 433 5.77 -11.32 -5.03
N VAL A 434 6.41 -11.31 -6.20
CA VAL A 434 7.51 -12.22 -6.54
C VAL A 434 8.83 -11.53 -6.83
N LEU A 435 8.80 -10.23 -7.11
CA LEU A 435 9.99 -9.42 -7.45
C LEU A 435 9.75 -7.98 -7.05
N TRP A 436 10.78 -7.32 -6.52
CA TRP A 436 10.78 -5.90 -6.20
C TRP A 436 11.42 -5.10 -7.32
N SER A 437 10.74 -4.05 -7.82
CA SER A 437 11.27 -3.15 -8.83
C SER A 437 11.53 -1.76 -8.25
N LEU A 438 12.78 -1.31 -8.34
CA LEU A 438 13.23 -0.05 -7.72
C LEU A 438 13.12 1.14 -8.66
N GLY A 439 12.87 0.92 -9.95
CA GLY A 439 12.76 2.02 -10.91
C GLY A 439 12.47 1.57 -12.33
N ASN A 440 12.16 2.55 -13.18
CA ASN A 440 11.76 2.34 -14.56
C ASN A 440 12.52 3.26 -15.52
N GLU A 441 13.06 2.67 -16.60
CA GLU A 441 13.73 3.38 -17.71
C GLU A 441 14.81 4.36 -17.24
N LEU A 442 15.67 3.90 -16.36
CA LEU A 442 16.77 4.66 -15.79
C LEU A 442 17.94 4.71 -16.79
N GLN A 443 17.82 5.53 -17.80
CA GLN A 443 18.77 5.57 -18.92
C GLN A 443 19.41 6.93 -19.18
N GLN A 444 18.79 8.00 -18.68
CA GLN A 444 19.31 9.35 -18.86
C GLN A 444 20.18 9.72 -17.66
N TYR A 445 21.34 10.29 -17.92
CA TYR A 445 22.25 10.73 -16.88
C TYR A 445 21.61 11.64 -15.83
N SER A 446 20.69 12.51 -16.26
CA SER A 446 19.91 13.38 -15.37
C SER A 446 18.94 12.64 -14.43
N ASN A 447 18.68 11.35 -14.68
CA ASN A 447 17.83 10.51 -13.82
C ASN A 447 18.63 9.62 -12.86
N LEU A 448 19.96 9.72 -12.88
CA LEU A 448 20.87 8.81 -12.20
C LEU A 448 21.80 9.59 -11.27
N PRO A 449 21.74 9.36 -9.95
CA PRO A 449 22.64 9.98 -8.99
C PRO A 449 24.04 9.35 -9.01
N PHE A 450 24.99 10.01 -8.37
CA PHE A 450 26.36 9.55 -8.07
C PHE A 450 27.34 9.44 -9.24
N ASN A 451 27.02 9.89 -10.45
CA ASN A 451 27.92 9.85 -11.63
C ASN A 451 28.48 8.45 -11.98
N ASP A 452 27.78 7.39 -11.59
CA ASP A 452 28.15 6.00 -11.83
C ASP A 452 27.02 5.22 -12.48
N TRP A 453 26.21 5.91 -13.24
CA TRP A 453 25.07 5.35 -13.96
C TRP A 453 24.02 4.69 -13.04
N GLY A 454 23.95 5.15 -11.78
CA GLY A 454 22.97 4.71 -10.80
C GLY A 454 23.29 3.41 -10.09
N VAL A 455 24.48 2.86 -10.30
CA VAL A 455 24.92 1.61 -9.65
C VAL A 455 24.93 1.77 -8.12
N THR A 456 25.57 2.81 -7.61
CA THR A 456 25.57 3.10 -6.17
C THR A 456 24.17 3.31 -5.62
N ALA A 457 23.31 4.05 -6.33
CA ALA A 457 21.95 4.28 -5.90
C ALA A 457 21.13 2.98 -5.84
N TYR A 458 21.29 2.11 -6.82
CA TYR A 458 20.65 0.80 -6.82
C TYR A 458 21.13 -0.06 -5.64
N GLU A 459 22.45 -0.17 -5.44
CA GLU A 459 23.04 -0.97 -4.37
C GLU A 459 22.58 -0.52 -2.98
N LEU A 460 22.53 0.80 -2.73
CA LEU A 460 22.06 1.35 -1.45
C LEU A 460 20.57 1.04 -1.22
N GLN A 461 19.73 1.20 -2.24
CA GLN A 461 18.32 0.86 -2.17
C GLN A 461 18.10 -0.64 -1.95
N LYS A 462 18.81 -1.49 -2.70
CA LYS A 462 18.76 -2.96 -2.56
C LYS A 462 19.17 -3.40 -1.15
N GLN A 463 20.27 -2.86 -0.62
CA GLN A 463 20.72 -3.18 0.74
C GLN A 463 19.69 -2.77 1.79
N LEU A 464 19.05 -1.60 1.63
CA LEU A 464 18.01 -1.16 2.54
C LEU A 464 16.77 -2.06 2.43
N LEU A 465 16.35 -2.41 1.22
CA LEU A 465 15.21 -3.29 0.97
C LEU A 465 15.42 -4.65 1.65
N HIS A 466 16.58 -5.28 1.44
CA HIS A 466 16.87 -6.59 1.99
C HIS A 466 16.98 -6.66 3.52
N ARG A 467 17.07 -5.52 4.21
CA ARG A 467 16.87 -5.48 5.68
C ARG A 467 15.44 -5.81 6.08
N TYR A 468 14.46 -5.54 5.21
CA TYR A 468 13.04 -5.72 5.49
C TYR A 468 12.44 -6.92 4.78
N ASP A 469 12.99 -7.32 3.62
CA ASP A 469 12.65 -8.55 2.91
C ASP A 469 13.87 -9.12 2.17
N ASP A 470 14.41 -10.20 2.67
CA ASP A 470 15.51 -10.96 2.11
C ASP A 470 15.04 -12.21 1.32
N THR A 471 13.75 -12.33 1.03
CA THR A 471 13.15 -13.51 0.39
C THR A 471 12.91 -13.35 -1.11
N ARG A 472 12.98 -12.13 -1.63
CA ARG A 472 12.76 -11.80 -3.04
C ARG A 472 13.92 -10.99 -3.59
N LEU A 473 14.20 -11.21 -4.87
CA LEU A 473 15.18 -10.43 -5.61
C LEU A 473 14.66 -9.05 -6.00
N THR A 474 15.58 -8.19 -6.41
CA THR A 474 15.31 -6.83 -6.88
C THR A 474 15.65 -6.66 -8.35
N THR A 475 14.99 -5.71 -8.99
CA THR A 475 15.24 -5.30 -10.38
C THR A 475 15.06 -3.80 -10.57
N VAL A 476 15.49 -3.30 -11.71
CA VAL A 476 15.01 -2.07 -12.34
C VAL A 476 14.66 -2.37 -13.79
N ALA A 477 13.56 -1.80 -14.28
CA ALA A 477 13.21 -1.94 -15.67
C ALA A 477 14.05 -1.00 -16.52
N MET A 478 14.98 -1.58 -17.28
CA MET A 478 15.91 -0.84 -18.13
C MET A 478 15.30 -0.60 -19.50
N HIS A 479 15.65 0.52 -20.10
CA HIS A 479 15.27 0.80 -21.49
C HIS A 479 16.19 0.03 -22.45
N PRO A 480 15.65 -0.61 -23.51
CA PRO A 480 16.50 -1.25 -24.50
C PRO A 480 17.40 -0.23 -25.19
N ARG A 481 18.62 -0.64 -25.47
CA ARG A 481 19.58 0.19 -26.21
C ARG A 481 19.22 0.25 -27.68
N TYR A 482 18.94 1.46 -28.16
CA TYR A 482 18.78 1.71 -29.59
C TYR A 482 20.05 2.31 -30.24
N ARG A 483 21.10 2.62 -29.47
CA ARG A 483 22.27 3.33 -29.96
C ARG A 483 23.57 2.59 -29.63
N ASN A 484 24.50 2.69 -30.56
CA ASN A 484 25.86 2.21 -30.62
C ASN A 484 26.39 1.55 -29.34
N LEU A 485 26.43 0.22 -29.34
CA LEU A 485 26.88 -0.63 -28.24
C LEU A 485 28.30 -0.31 -27.75
N ASP A 486 29.10 0.36 -28.61
CA ASP A 486 30.51 0.62 -28.36
C ASP A 486 30.78 1.87 -27.51
N THR A 487 29.79 2.74 -27.30
CA THR A 487 29.97 4.01 -26.62
C THR A 487 29.10 4.21 -25.38
N ASP A 488 28.09 3.36 -25.14
CA ASP A 488 27.15 3.46 -24.03
C ASP A 488 27.35 2.29 -23.04
N SER A 489 28.18 2.52 -22.01
CA SER A 489 28.38 1.56 -20.94
C SER A 489 27.24 1.46 -19.94
N ILE A 490 26.32 2.40 -19.95
CA ILE A 490 25.28 2.62 -18.95
C ILE A 490 24.45 1.39 -18.58
N PRO A 491 23.75 0.73 -19.50
CA PRO A 491 22.95 -0.42 -19.10
C PRO A 491 23.80 -1.62 -18.74
N ALA A 492 25.06 -1.68 -19.15
CA ALA A 492 25.94 -2.80 -18.80
C ALA A 492 26.28 -2.80 -17.32
N ASP A 493 26.70 -1.65 -16.76
CA ASP A 493 27.09 -1.58 -15.36
C ASP A 493 25.88 -1.77 -14.42
N LEU A 494 24.77 -1.10 -14.72
CA LEU A 494 23.54 -1.31 -13.97
C LEU A 494 22.98 -2.72 -14.15
N ALA A 495 23.04 -3.31 -15.35
CA ALA A 495 22.61 -4.67 -15.59
C ALA A 495 23.47 -5.71 -14.85
N VAL A 496 24.77 -5.46 -14.69
CA VAL A 496 25.65 -6.30 -13.88
C VAL A 496 25.33 -6.19 -12.38
N ALA A 497 24.94 -5.00 -11.92
CA ALA A 497 24.61 -4.75 -10.52
C ALA A 497 23.24 -5.31 -10.12
N THR A 498 22.26 -5.37 -11.06
CA THR A 498 20.91 -5.84 -10.75
C THR A 498 20.84 -7.35 -10.56
N GLU A 499 20.06 -7.79 -9.56
CA GLU A 499 19.87 -9.22 -9.29
C GLU A 499 19.05 -9.90 -10.39
N VAL A 500 18.10 -9.18 -10.99
CA VAL A 500 17.31 -9.63 -12.14
C VAL A 500 17.28 -8.53 -13.19
N ASN A 501 17.68 -8.86 -14.40
CA ASN A 501 17.62 -7.92 -15.52
C ASN A 501 16.21 -7.88 -16.12
N SER A 502 15.61 -6.68 -16.13
CA SER A 502 14.34 -6.41 -16.76
C SER A 502 14.48 -5.32 -17.81
N TYR A 503 13.91 -5.53 -18.98
CA TYR A 503 13.93 -4.59 -20.10
C TYR A 503 12.51 -4.28 -20.57
N ASN A 504 12.27 -3.01 -20.89
CA ASN A 504 11.02 -2.56 -21.51
C ASN A 504 11.05 -2.70 -23.03
#